data_6168478adba4c87c53bf4d17dcdd0d98
#
_entry.id   6168478adba4c87c53bf4d17dcdd0d98
#
_cell.length_a   1.000
_cell.length_b   1.000
_cell.length_c   1.000
_cell.angle_alpha   90.00
_cell.angle_beta   90.00
_cell.angle_gamma   90.00
#
_symmetry.space_group_name_H-M   'P 1'
#
loop_
_entity.id
_entity.type
_entity.pdbx_description
1 polymer ?
#
loop_
_entity_poly.entity_id
_entity_poly.type
_entity_poly.pdbx_seq_one_letter_code
_entity_poly.pdbx_strand_id
1 'polypeptide(L)'
;GAHLAPYPFALDGAVEFIQRFLERIARSHPLYHPAARPQDLYSDVEHFIPKTLTCGEGWLMAGEIAHYAHQGVRSFIILQPFGCLPNHVCGRGVTKRLKEEFPGVQILPLDLDPDASYANVENRLQMLIMNQTAEAEHSEASVEPAPQKTRGGSPRPALSST
;
A
#
# COMPACT_ATOMS: atom_id res chain seq x y z
N GLY A 1 -34.85 20.11 21.56
CA GLY A 1 -33.44 20.08 21.87
C GLY A 1 -33.04 18.69 22.32
N ALA A 2 -32.51 17.87 21.43
CA ALA A 2 -31.93 16.58 21.80
C ALA A 2 -30.56 16.87 22.41
N HIS A 3 -30.44 16.66 23.73
CA HIS A 3 -29.16 16.61 24.40
C HIS A 3 -28.40 15.39 23.87
N LEU A 4 -27.45 15.61 22.98
CA LEU A 4 -26.40 14.63 22.64
C LEU A 4 -25.64 14.34 23.93
N ALA A 5 -25.76 13.13 24.42
CA ALA A 5 -25.09 12.67 25.61
C ALA A 5 -23.58 12.73 25.44
N PRO A 6 -22.78 12.94 26.52
CA PRO A 6 -21.32 13.02 26.46
C PRO A 6 -20.62 11.69 26.15
N TYR A 7 -21.36 10.73 25.62
CA TYR A 7 -20.90 9.38 25.30
C TYR A 7 -19.79 9.28 24.24
N PRO A 8 -19.73 10.12 23.18
CA PRO A 8 -18.71 9.94 22.15
C PRO A 8 -17.29 10.17 22.66
N PHE A 9 -17.06 11.16 23.52
CA PHE A 9 -15.70 11.51 23.96
C PHE A 9 -15.04 10.48 24.90
N ALA A 10 -15.84 9.82 25.75
CA ALA A 10 -15.32 8.79 26.65
C ALA A 10 -14.98 7.50 25.88
N LEU A 11 -15.78 7.18 24.86
CA LEU A 11 -15.53 6.03 24.00
C LEU A 11 -14.29 6.23 23.13
N ASP A 12 -14.13 7.42 22.56
CA ASP A 12 -12.95 7.77 21.74
C ASP A 12 -11.67 7.69 22.57
N GLY A 13 -11.69 8.20 23.81
CA GLY A 13 -10.55 8.09 24.71
C GLY A 13 -10.19 6.65 25.10
N ALA A 14 -11.19 5.78 25.29
CA ALA A 14 -10.98 4.37 25.56
C ALA A 14 -10.39 3.63 24.35
N VAL A 15 -10.91 3.90 23.16
CA VAL A 15 -10.40 3.34 21.91
C VAL A 15 -8.96 3.78 21.66
N GLU A 16 -8.65 5.07 21.82
CA GLU A 16 -7.28 5.57 21.69
C GLU A 16 -6.33 4.95 22.71
N PHE A 17 -6.76 4.74 23.93
CA PHE A 17 -5.95 4.09 24.97
C PHE A 17 -5.64 2.65 24.59
N ILE A 18 -6.64 1.88 24.18
CA ILE A 18 -6.47 0.49 23.73
C ILE A 18 -5.55 0.44 22.51
N GLN A 19 -5.74 1.30 21.54
CA GLN A 19 -4.91 1.37 20.35
C GLN A 19 -3.45 1.65 20.70
N ARG A 20 -3.17 2.66 21.52
CA ARG A 20 -1.80 2.97 21.97
C ARG A 20 -1.18 1.84 22.77
N PHE A 21 -1.97 1.12 23.56
CA PHE A 21 -1.49 -0.04 24.31
C PHE A 21 -1.09 -1.19 23.38
N LEU A 22 -1.94 -1.51 22.39
CA LEU A 22 -1.66 -2.54 21.39
C LEU A 22 -0.47 -2.16 20.51
N GLU A 23 -0.38 -0.92 20.06
CA GLU A 23 0.76 -0.39 19.32
C GLU A 23 2.07 -0.53 20.10
N ARG A 24 2.03 -0.26 21.41
CA ARG A 24 3.23 -0.38 22.26
C ARG A 24 3.76 -1.81 22.31
N ILE A 25 2.85 -2.80 22.33
CA ILE A 25 3.23 -4.23 22.29
C ILE A 25 3.74 -4.59 20.90
N ALA A 26 3.03 -4.15 19.84
CA ALA A 26 3.33 -4.47 18.46
C ALA A 26 4.64 -3.87 17.95
N ARG A 27 5.09 -2.74 18.48
CA ARG A 27 6.34 -2.04 18.10
C ARG A 27 7.60 -2.87 18.25
N SER A 28 7.57 -3.94 19.04
CA SER A 28 8.69 -4.86 19.17
C SER A 28 8.84 -5.81 17.97
N HIS A 29 7.81 -5.91 17.13
CA HIS A 29 7.84 -6.78 15.96
C HIS A 29 8.51 -6.08 14.78
N PRO A 30 9.48 -6.71 14.08
CA PRO A 30 10.24 -6.07 12.99
C PRO A 30 9.40 -5.67 11.76
N LEU A 31 8.24 -6.31 11.57
CA LEU A 31 7.30 -6.00 10.48
C LEU A 31 6.13 -5.11 10.94
N TYR A 32 6.25 -4.50 12.11
CA TYR A 32 5.20 -3.62 12.60
C TYR A 32 5.23 -2.27 11.87
N HIS A 33 4.09 -1.89 11.31
CA HIS A 33 3.83 -0.55 10.80
C HIS A 33 2.70 0.09 11.63
N PRO A 34 2.86 1.35 12.06
CA PRO A 34 1.80 2.04 12.78
C PRO A 34 0.56 2.20 11.90
N ALA A 35 -0.62 2.09 12.49
CA ALA A 35 -1.86 2.32 11.76
C ALA A 35 -1.92 3.78 11.28
N ALA A 36 -2.28 3.97 10.02
CA ALA A 36 -2.47 5.28 9.44
C ALA A 36 -3.73 5.96 10.02
N ARG A 37 -3.70 7.27 10.14
CA ARG A 37 -4.87 8.02 10.60
C ARG A 37 -5.88 8.17 9.45
N PRO A 38 -7.20 8.16 9.74
CA PRO A 38 -8.20 8.34 8.68
C PRO A 38 -8.01 9.63 7.86
N GLN A 39 -7.50 10.70 8.48
CA GLN A 39 -7.21 11.96 7.79
C GLN A 39 -6.09 11.81 6.77
N ASP A 40 -5.03 11.08 7.13
CA ASP A 40 -3.89 10.82 6.26
C ASP A 40 -4.33 9.95 5.08
N LEU A 41 -5.11 8.89 5.36
CA LEU A 41 -5.68 8.01 4.33
C LEU A 41 -6.57 8.77 3.34
N TYR A 42 -7.37 9.72 3.83
CA TYR A 42 -8.23 10.50 2.95
C TYR A 42 -7.44 11.46 2.08
N SER A 43 -6.42 12.12 2.62
CA SER A 43 -5.58 13.05 1.85
C SER A 43 -4.89 12.37 0.65
N ASP A 44 -4.60 11.07 0.78
CA ASP A 44 -3.95 10.29 -0.28
C ASP A 44 -4.89 9.98 -1.46
N VAL A 45 -6.22 10.06 -1.26
CA VAL A 45 -7.22 9.67 -2.28
C VAL A 45 -8.26 10.75 -2.62
N GLU A 46 -8.28 11.87 -1.91
CA GLU A 46 -9.33 12.90 -2.05
C GLU A 46 -9.48 13.47 -3.48
N HIS A 47 -8.42 13.43 -4.27
CA HIS A 47 -8.40 13.95 -5.63
C HIS A 47 -9.10 13.02 -6.65
N PHE A 48 -9.38 11.76 -6.30
CA PHE A 48 -10.05 10.82 -7.20
C PHE A 48 -11.18 10.01 -6.55
N ILE A 49 -11.34 10.06 -5.22
CA ILE A 49 -12.44 9.41 -4.50
C ILE A 49 -13.20 10.43 -3.67
N PRO A 50 -14.50 10.62 -3.90
CA PRO A 50 -15.30 11.54 -3.11
C PRO A 50 -15.50 11.01 -1.68
N LYS A 51 -15.37 11.87 -0.69
CA LYS A 51 -15.60 11.57 0.74
C LYS A 51 -17.02 11.05 1.01
N THR A 52 -17.95 11.32 0.11
CA THR A 52 -19.34 10.85 0.17
C THR A 52 -19.48 9.36 -0.10
N LEU A 53 -18.41 8.68 -0.58
CA LEU A 53 -18.40 7.24 -0.75
C LEU A 53 -18.23 6.55 0.60
N THR A 54 -19.31 6.52 1.39
CA THR A 54 -19.34 6.03 2.78
C THR A 54 -20.08 4.71 2.96
N CYS A 55 -20.17 3.89 1.92
CA CYS A 55 -20.74 2.56 2.02
C CYS A 55 -19.80 1.62 2.78
N GLY A 56 -20.06 1.36 4.06
CA GLY A 56 -19.16 0.62 4.95
C GLY A 56 -17.79 1.28 5.04
N GLU A 57 -16.73 0.52 4.78
CA GLU A 57 -15.35 1.01 4.70
C GLU A 57 -15.14 2.02 3.58
N GLY A 58 -15.98 1.97 2.54
CA GLY A 58 -16.03 2.97 1.49
C GLY A 58 -14.68 3.35 0.92
N TRP A 59 -14.33 4.64 1.03
CA TRP A 59 -13.07 5.18 0.56
C TRP A 59 -11.84 4.73 1.39
N LEU A 60 -12.04 4.21 2.62
CA LEU A 60 -10.93 3.80 3.50
C LEU A 60 -10.04 2.73 2.86
N MET A 61 -10.63 1.71 2.21
CA MET A 61 -9.84 0.67 1.54
C MET A 61 -8.90 1.24 0.48
N ALA A 62 -9.41 2.18 -0.31
CA ALA A 62 -8.58 2.86 -1.31
C ALA A 62 -7.53 3.75 -0.65
N GLY A 63 -7.88 4.43 0.45
CA GLY A 63 -6.98 5.24 1.25
C GLY A 63 -5.82 4.41 1.81
N GLU A 64 -6.10 3.24 2.36
CA GLU A 64 -5.05 2.33 2.86
C GLU A 64 -4.12 1.86 1.75
N ILE A 65 -4.66 1.45 0.60
CA ILE A 65 -3.84 1.04 -0.55
C ILE A 65 -2.96 2.19 -1.02
N ALA A 66 -3.51 3.39 -1.19
CA ALA A 66 -2.76 4.57 -1.61
C ALA A 66 -1.66 4.93 -0.61
N HIS A 67 -2.00 4.96 0.67
CA HIS A 67 -1.08 5.29 1.75
C HIS A 67 0.14 4.35 1.79
N TYR A 68 -0.09 3.06 1.75
CA TYR A 68 1.01 2.09 1.74
C TYR A 68 1.75 2.02 0.40
N ALA A 69 1.06 2.32 -0.72
CA ALA A 69 1.72 2.44 -2.02
C ALA A 69 2.73 3.62 -2.04
N HIS A 70 2.41 4.74 -1.41
CA HIS A 70 3.35 5.84 -1.19
C HIS A 70 4.57 5.42 -0.36
N GLN A 71 4.41 4.48 0.57
CA GLN A 71 5.50 3.91 1.36
C GLN A 71 6.29 2.82 0.63
N GLY A 72 5.97 2.53 -0.62
CA GLY A 72 6.69 1.57 -1.46
C GLY A 72 6.10 0.15 -1.46
N VAL A 73 4.98 -0.08 -0.79
CA VAL A 73 4.28 -1.37 -0.89
C VAL A 73 3.69 -1.52 -2.28
N ARG A 74 3.94 -2.64 -2.95
CA ARG A 74 3.53 -2.87 -4.34
C ARG A 74 2.46 -3.94 -4.52
N SER A 75 2.21 -4.78 -3.51
CA SER A 75 1.20 -5.84 -3.61
C SER A 75 0.19 -5.77 -2.50
N PHE A 76 -1.07 -5.81 -2.91
CA PHE A 76 -2.21 -5.71 -2.03
C PHE A 76 -3.19 -6.83 -2.30
N ILE A 77 -3.81 -7.34 -1.25
CA ILE A 77 -4.89 -8.31 -1.32
C ILE A 77 -6.11 -7.67 -0.69
N ILE A 78 -7.20 -7.58 -1.45
CA ILE A 78 -8.50 -7.16 -0.93
C ILE A 78 -9.29 -8.43 -0.62
N LEU A 79 -9.44 -8.76 0.65
CA LEU A 79 -10.29 -9.88 1.08
C LEU A 79 -11.76 -9.47 0.92
N GLN A 80 -12.48 -10.19 0.09
CA GLN A 80 -13.88 -9.90 -0.23
C GLN A 80 -14.79 -10.97 0.38
N PRO A 81 -15.34 -10.79 1.59
CA PRO A 81 -16.32 -11.71 2.15
C PRO A 81 -17.55 -11.80 1.25
N PHE A 82 -18.13 -12.99 1.14
CA PHE A 82 -19.32 -13.21 0.34
C PHE A 82 -20.44 -12.21 0.72
N GLY A 83 -21.01 -11.57 -0.28
CA GLY A 83 -22.11 -10.60 -0.10
C GLY A 83 -21.71 -9.26 0.55
N CYS A 84 -20.43 -9.00 0.80
CA CYS A 84 -19.96 -7.72 1.35
C CYS A 84 -19.95 -6.63 0.28
N LEU A 85 -20.98 -5.78 0.27
CA LEU A 85 -21.14 -4.71 -0.70
C LEU A 85 -19.97 -3.73 -0.74
N PRO A 86 -19.42 -3.19 0.38
CA PRO A 86 -18.29 -2.28 0.36
C PRO A 86 -17.07 -2.87 -0.34
N ASN A 87 -16.74 -4.14 -0.05
CA ASN A 87 -15.59 -4.80 -0.66
C ASN A 87 -15.76 -4.99 -2.17
N HIS A 88 -16.98 -5.32 -2.64
CA HIS A 88 -17.23 -5.53 -4.05
C HIS A 88 -17.36 -4.22 -4.83
N VAL A 89 -18.10 -3.24 -4.30
CA VAL A 89 -18.35 -1.97 -4.98
C VAL A 89 -17.18 -1.02 -4.83
N CYS A 90 -16.77 -0.74 -3.59
CA CYS A 90 -15.72 0.25 -3.33
C CYS A 90 -14.32 -0.36 -3.50
N GLY A 91 -14.06 -1.54 -2.93
CA GLY A 91 -12.74 -2.19 -3.02
C GLY A 91 -12.39 -2.59 -4.46
N ARG A 92 -13.24 -3.38 -5.11
CA ARG A 92 -13.01 -3.82 -6.49
C ARG A 92 -13.19 -2.70 -7.51
N GLY A 93 -14.19 -1.82 -7.29
CA GLY A 93 -14.50 -0.73 -8.22
C GLY A 93 -13.39 0.29 -8.37
N VAL A 94 -12.60 0.56 -7.32
CA VAL A 94 -11.49 1.53 -7.37
C VAL A 94 -10.18 0.93 -7.86
N THR A 95 -10.08 -0.39 -8.02
CA THR A 95 -8.83 -1.10 -8.36
C THR A 95 -8.17 -0.55 -9.62
N LYS A 96 -8.96 -0.28 -10.67
CA LYS A 96 -8.44 0.29 -11.92
C LYS A 96 -7.82 1.65 -11.68
N ARG A 97 -8.52 2.52 -10.96
CA ARG A 97 -8.06 3.88 -10.70
C ARG A 97 -6.79 3.89 -9.85
N LEU A 98 -6.72 3.03 -8.84
CA LEU A 98 -5.52 2.88 -8.03
C LEU A 98 -4.30 2.41 -8.84
N LYS A 99 -4.50 1.49 -9.79
CA LYS A 99 -3.41 1.05 -10.68
C LYS A 99 -2.96 2.15 -11.67
N GLU A 100 -3.86 3.01 -12.10
CA GLU A 100 -3.52 4.18 -12.92
C GLU A 100 -2.73 5.21 -12.12
N GLU A 101 -3.09 5.45 -10.86
CA GLU A 101 -2.45 6.41 -9.97
C GLU A 101 -1.08 5.91 -9.47
N PHE A 102 -0.98 4.61 -9.21
CA PHE A 102 0.24 3.96 -8.69
C PHE A 102 0.73 2.88 -9.66
N PRO A 103 1.48 3.25 -10.72
CA PRO A 103 2.05 2.29 -11.66
C PRO A 103 2.93 1.25 -10.95
N GLY A 104 2.79 -0.02 -11.32
CA GLY A 104 3.51 -1.13 -10.69
C GLY A 104 2.85 -1.66 -9.40
N VAL A 105 1.72 -1.11 -8.98
CA VAL A 105 0.95 -1.69 -7.88
C VAL A 105 0.08 -2.84 -8.38
N GLN A 106 0.22 -3.98 -7.72
CA GLN A 106 -0.60 -5.16 -7.96
C GLN A 106 -1.68 -5.27 -6.89
N ILE A 107 -2.94 -5.36 -7.31
CA ILE A 107 -4.08 -5.50 -6.41
C ILE A 107 -4.83 -6.75 -6.81
N LEU A 108 -4.94 -7.69 -5.87
CA LEU A 108 -5.65 -8.95 -6.00
C LEU A 108 -6.93 -8.91 -5.15
N PRO A 109 -8.10 -8.72 -5.74
CA PRO A 109 -9.36 -8.96 -5.05
C PRO A 109 -9.56 -10.48 -4.89
N LEU A 110 -9.74 -10.95 -3.67
CA LEU A 110 -9.86 -12.36 -3.33
C LEU A 110 -11.23 -12.62 -2.70
N ASP A 111 -12.09 -13.30 -3.44
CA ASP A 111 -13.43 -13.63 -2.97
C ASP A 111 -13.35 -14.78 -1.95
N LEU A 112 -13.89 -14.56 -0.76
CA LEU A 112 -14.00 -15.54 0.32
C LEU A 112 -15.43 -16.08 0.33
N ASP A 113 -15.67 -17.09 -0.46
CA ASP A 113 -16.93 -17.82 -0.54
C ASP A 113 -16.78 -19.14 0.26
N PRO A 114 -17.77 -19.56 1.05
CA PRO A 114 -17.76 -20.86 1.74
C PRO A 114 -17.47 -22.04 0.82
N ASP A 115 -17.88 -21.96 -0.43
CA ASP A 115 -17.67 -22.98 -1.46
C ASP A 115 -16.42 -22.76 -2.32
N ALA A 116 -15.62 -21.72 -2.03
CA ALA A 116 -14.42 -21.42 -2.80
C ALA A 116 -13.38 -22.55 -2.66
N SER A 117 -12.89 -23.04 -3.79
CA SER A 117 -11.82 -24.02 -3.80
C SER A 117 -10.53 -23.38 -3.26
N TYR A 118 -9.95 -24.00 -2.21
CA TYR A 118 -8.68 -23.57 -1.65
C TYR A 118 -7.58 -23.51 -2.70
N ALA A 119 -7.56 -24.45 -3.65
CA ALA A 119 -6.60 -24.47 -4.74
C ALA A 119 -6.70 -23.24 -5.66
N ASN A 120 -7.91 -22.68 -5.85
CA ASN A 120 -8.07 -21.46 -6.66
C ASN A 120 -7.46 -20.25 -5.92
N VAL A 121 -7.70 -20.14 -4.61
CA VAL A 121 -7.11 -19.10 -3.78
C VAL A 121 -5.58 -19.18 -3.83
N GLU A 122 -5.03 -20.37 -3.63
CA GLU A 122 -3.59 -20.62 -3.65
C GLU A 122 -2.97 -20.25 -5.00
N ASN A 123 -3.55 -20.69 -6.11
CA ASN A 123 -3.07 -20.35 -7.44
C ASN A 123 -3.03 -18.84 -7.70
N ARG A 124 -4.06 -18.11 -7.27
CA ARG A 124 -4.11 -16.65 -7.42
C ARG A 124 -3.07 -15.93 -6.57
N LEU A 125 -2.80 -16.43 -5.36
CA LEU A 125 -1.74 -15.91 -4.49
C LEU A 125 -0.35 -16.19 -5.08
N GLN A 126 -0.14 -17.40 -5.61
CA GLN A 126 1.11 -17.76 -6.28
C GLN A 126 1.37 -16.87 -7.50
N MET A 127 0.35 -16.59 -8.31
CA MET A 127 0.47 -15.66 -9.44
C MET A 127 0.86 -14.25 -8.99
N LEU A 128 0.30 -13.74 -7.89
CA LEU A 128 0.66 -12.43 -7.34
C LEU A 128 2.13 -12.40 -6.93
N ILE A 129 2.61 -13.45 -6.25
CA ILE A 129 4.00 -13.57 -5.80
C ILE A 129 4.96 -13.67 -7.00
N MET A 130 4.63 -14.50 -7.99
CA MET A 130 5.46 -14.67 -9.18
C MET A 130 5.58 -13.37 -9.99
N ASN A 131 4.51 -12.60 -10.10
CA ASN A 131 4.55 -11.32 -10.78
C ASN A 131 5.44 -10.31 -10.05
N GLN A 132 5.43 -10.31 -8.71
CA GLN A 132 6.31 -9.46 -7.91
C GLN A 132 7.79 -9.79 -8.13
N THR A 133 8.15 -11.07 -8.13
CA THR A 133 9.54 -11.49 -8.34
C THR A 133 10.02 -11.11 -9.74
N ALA A 134 9.19 -11.29 -10.75
CA ALA A 134 9.52 -10.91 -12.13
C ALA A 134 9.71 -9.39 -12.31
N GLU A 135 8.88 -8.57 -11.65
CA GLU A 135 9.03 -7.11 -11.68
C GLU A 135 10.28 -6.64 -10.92
N ALA A 136 10.61 -7.27 -9.79
CA ALA A 136 11.83 -6.97 -9.03
C ALA A 136 13.09 -7.29 -9.85
N GLU A 137 13.14 -8.45 -10.49
CA GLU A 137 14.25 -8.86 -11.37
C GLU A 137 14.41 -7.91 -12.57
N HIS A 138 13.29 -7.47 -13.15
CA HIS A 138 13.32 -6.53 -14.29
C HIS A 138 13.78 -5.13 -13.87
N SER A 139 13.44 -4.71 -12.65
CA SER A 139 13.89 -3.44 -12.08
C SER A 139 15.39 -3.45 -11.77
N GLU A 140 15.92 -4.54 -11.26
CA GLU A 140 17.37 -4.70 -11.00
C GLU A 140 18.17 -4.78 -12.29
N ALA A 141 17.65 -5.47 -13.31
CA ALA A 141 18.30 -5.59 -14.62
C ALA A 141 18.36 -4.27 -15.40
N SER A 142 17.44 -3.35 -15.14
CA SER A 142 17.40 -2.02 -15.78
C SER A 142 18.29 -0.96 -15.11
N VAL A 143 18.88 -1.27 -13.97
CA VAL A 143 19.92 -0.43 -13.35
C VAL A 143 21.27 -0.79 -13.97
N GLU A 144 21.51 -0.31 -15.19
CA GLU A 144 22.82 -0.42 -15.86
C GLU A 144 23.87 0.35 -15.03
N PRO A 145 25.02 -0.29 -14.68
CA PRO A 145 26.04 0.42 -13.92
C PRO A 145 26.54 1.61 -14.73
N ALA A 146 26.48 2.80 -14.13
CA ALA A 146 26.98 4.02 -14.74
C ALA A 146 28.39 3.79 -15.30
N PRO A 147 28.72 4.23 -16.55
CA PRO A 147 30.01 4.01 -17.14
C PRO A 147 31.11 4.61 -16.26
N GLN A 148 32.01 3.74 -15.79
CA GLN A 148 33.18 4.17 -15.04
C GLN A 148 33.98 5.10 -15.95
N LYS A 149 34.02 6.40 -15.60
CA LYS A 149 34.95 7.35 -16.19
C LYS A 149 36.39 6.84 -15.96
N THR A 150 37.00 6.25 -16.98
CA THR A 150 38.41 5.98 -17.01
C THR A 150 39.12 7.31 -16.85
N ARG A 151 39.83 7.47 -15.73
CA ARG A 151 40.76 8.60 -15.55
C ARG A 151 41.81 8.48 -16.62
N GLY A 152 41.66 9.26 -17.70
CA GLY A 152 42.67 9.48 -18.68
C GLY A 152 43.86 10.16 -18.02
N GLY A 153 44.97 9.44 -17.93
CA GLY A 153 46.26 10.00 -17.51
C GLY A 153 46.68 11.07 -18.49
N SER A 154 46.80 12.31 -18.01
CA SER A 154 47.41 13.40 -18.75
C SER A 154 48.91 13.11 -18.88
N PRO A 155 49.51 13.16 -20.10
CA PRO A 155 50.96 13.06 -20.25
C PRO A 155 51.62 14.37 -19.75
N ARG A 156 52.59 14.22 -18.85
CA ARG A 156 53.44 15.31 -18.38
C ARG A 156 54.29 15.83 -19.55
N PRO A 157 54.41 17.15 -19.79
CA PRO A 157 55.32 17.67 -20.77
C PRO A 157 56.78 17.52 -20.29
N ALA A 158 57.65 17.04 -21.21
CA ALA A 158 59.05 16.92 -20.99
C ALA A 158 59.72 18.32 -20.93
N LEU A 159 60.47 18.57 -19.88
CA LEU A 159 61.39 19.74 -19.76
C LEU A 159 62.58 19.47 -20.65
N SER A 160 62.76 20.27 -21.71
CA SER A 160 63.99 20.36 -22.46
C SER A 160 64.91 21.33 -21.77
N SER A 161 66.05 20.81 -21.36
CA SER A 161 67.25 21.60 -20.93
C SER A 161 67.99 22.18 -22.14
N THR A 162 68.19 23.48 -22.19
CA THR A 162 69.38 24.19 -22.63
C THR A 162 69.40 25.59 -22.04
#